data_ae04b461792a00ff2b843beac9153f30
#
_entry.id   ae04b461792a00ff2b843beac9153f30
#
_cell.length_a   1.000
_cell.length_b   1.000
_cell.length_c   1.000
_cell.angle_alpha   90.00
_cell.angle_beta   90.00
_cell.angle_gamma   90.00
#
_symmetry.space_group_name_H-M   'P 1'
#
loop_
_entity.id
_entity.type
_entity.pdbx_description
1 polymer ?
#
loop_
_entity_poly.entity_id
_entity_poly.type
_entity_poly.pdbx_seq_one_letter_code
_entity_poly.pdbx_strand_id
1 'polypeptide(L)'
;MKIVSIAAAFTLAAAAGFSAENPVRQPRLEDRMLAYALLEAEGTPQMMEQTLKTSLEAQLKAAPELLAYRQAFEMYLRNTISFEAQKEELARIYLEVYAPDEIRELIRFYQTPIGRKKAAAGSRIATAAAQVTQKKMQEYLPVFQQQLEQMQKEERDMHSWEGFGA
;
A
#
# COMPACT_ATOMS: atom_id res chain seq x y z
N MET A 1 7.67 -30.96 -13.21
CA MET A 1 7.92 -29.53 -12.98
C MET A 1 6.72 -28.97 -12.22
N LYS A 2 6.82 -28.87 -10.89
CA LYS A 2 5.74 -28.35 -10.05
C LYS A 2 5.81 -26.82 -10.09
N ILE A 3 4.81 -26.20 -10.69
CA ILE A 3 4.63 -24.73 -10.64
C ILE A 3 4.17 -24.45 -9.19
N VAL A 4 5.07 -23.87 -8.39
CA VAL A 4 4.74 -23.39 -7.07
C VAL A 4 3.79 -22.21 -7.27
N SER A 5 2.52 -22.38 -6.86
CA SER A 5 1.54 -21.27 -6.80
C SER A 5 2.02 -20.27 -5.75
N ILE A 6 2.69 -19.23 -6.20
CA ILE A 6 2.98 -18.06 -5.38
C ILE A 6 1.71 -17.20 -5.37
N ALA A 7 0.73 -17.62 -4.57
CA ALA A 7 -0.38 -16.77 -4.18
C ALA A 7 0.05 -15.98 -2.94
N ALA A 8 0.92 -14.99 -3.13
CA ALA A 8 1.15 -13.99 -2.11
C ALA A 8 -0.11 -13.12 -2.03
N ALA A 9 -0.87 -13.28 -0.97
CA ALA A 9 -2.03 -12.44 -0.68
C ALA A 9 -1.56 -11.00 -0.41
N PHE A 10 -1.49 -10.19 -1.46
CA PHE A 10 -1.53 -8.74 -1.34
C PHE A 10 -2.98 -8.34 -1.06
N THR A 11 -3.40 -8.40 0.18
CA THR A 11 -4.62 -7.73 0.63
C THR A 11 -4.28 -6.26 0.84
N LEU A 12 -4.26 -5.50 -0.25
CA LEU A 12 -4.44 -4.06 -0.19
C LEU A 12 -5.92 -3.85 0.10
N ALA A 13 -6.26 -3.32 1.26
CA ALA A 13 -7.61 -2.91 1.57
C ALA A 13 -7.99 -1.76 0.61
N ALA A 14 -8.66 -2.11 -0.49
CA ALA A 14 -9.26 -1.14 -1.38
C ALA A 14 -10.46 -0.54 -0.64
N ALA A 15 -10.31 0.71 -0.23
CA ALA A 15 -11.43 1.51 0.24
C ALA A 15 -12.46 1.65 -0.87
N ALA A 16 -13.70 1.32 -0.53
CA ALA A 16 -14.85 1.33 -1.38
C ALA A 16 -15.15 2.71 -1.97
N GLY A 17 -15.68 2.72 -3.19
CA GLY A 17 -16.53 3.77 -3.71
C GLY A 17 -16.00 4.55 -4.89
N PHE A 18 -15.51 3.88 -5.93
CA PHE A 18 -15.42 4.50 -7.25
C PHE A 18 -16.69 4.13 -8.04
N SER A 19 -17.64 5.06 -8.12
CA SER A 19 -18.77 4.95 -9.05
C SER A 19 -18.25 5.12 -10.47
N ALA A 20 -18.22 4.03 -11.22
CA ALA A 20 -17.96 4.05 -12.64
C ALA A 20 -19.26 4.42 -13.38
N GLU A 21 -19.45 5.71 -13.66
CA GLU A 21 -20.37 6.14 -14.73
C GLU A 21 -20.03 7.58 -15.16
N ASN A 22 -18.99 7.69 -15.99
CA ASN A 22 -18.88 8.77 -16.98
C ASN A 22 -17.96 8.25 -18.10
N PRO A 23 -18.28 8.46 -19.40
CA PRO A 23 -17.35 8.09 -20.46
C PRO A 23 -16.06 8.89 -20.25
N VAL A 24 -15.01 8.19 -19.81
CA VAL A 24 -13.73 8.77 -19.45
C VAL A 24 -13.18 9.49 -20.68
N ARG A 25 -13.42 10.80 -20.75
CA ARG A 25 -12.75 11.67 -21.70
C ARG A 25 -11.28 11.55 -21.40
N GLN A 26 -10.49 10.98 -22.32
CA GLN A 26 -9.05 10.89 -22.10
C GLN A 26 -8.49 12.27 -21.74
N PRO A 27 -7.76 12.40 -20.63
CA PRO A 27 -7.22 13.69 -20.22
C PRO A 27 -6.32 14.26 -21.33
N ARG A 28 -6.38 15.58 -21.55
CA ARG A 28 -5.51 16.24 -22.51
C ARG A 28 -4.05 16.01 -22.12
N LEU A 29 -3.17 15.99 -23.10
CA LEU A 29 -1.73 15.80 -22.87
C LEU A 29 -1.17 16.79 -21.82
N GLU A 30 -1.61 18.05 -21.91
CA GLU A 30 -1.21 19.11 -20.96
C GLU A 30 -1.61 18.79 -19.52
N ASP A 31 -2.83 18.29 -19.31
CA ASP A 31 -3.35 17.93 -17.98
C ASP A 31 -2.57 16.74 -17.41
N ARG A 32 -2.25 15.74 -18.26
CA ARG A 32 -1.40 14.60 -17.84
C ARG A 32 0.01 15.05 -17.44
N MET A 33 0.61 15.97 -18.20
CA MET A 33 1.93 16.53 -17.87
C MET A 33 1.91 17.29 -16.54
N LEU A 34 0.82 17.99 -16.22
CA LEU A 34 0.65 18.62 -14.91
C LEU A 34 0.57 17.59 -13.79
N ALA A 35 -0.20 16.51 -13.99
CA ALA A 35 -0.29 15.44 -12.98
C ALA A 35 1.07 14.76 -12.76
N TYR A 36 1.87 14.50 -13.80
CA TYR A 36 3.24 13.97 -13.64
C TYR A 36 4.12 14.92 -12.85
N ALA A 37 4.08 16.23 -13.16
CA ALA A 37 4.86 17.24 -12.43
C ALA A 37 4.47 17.29 -10.94
N LEU A 38 3.19 17.10 -10.60
CA LEU A 38 2.75 17.00 -9.21
C LEU A 38 3.29 15.72 -8.54
N LEU A 39 3.15 14.57 -9.17
CA LEU A 39 3.66 13.29 -8.66
C LEU A 39 5.17 13.35 -8.39
N GLU A 40 5.93 14.00 -9.28
CA GLU A 40 7.37 14.23 -9.08
C GLU A 40 7.63 15.19 -7.91
N ALA A 41 6.87 16.27 -7.80
CA ALA A 41 7.02 17.26 -6.73
C ALA A 41 6.68 16.67 -5.35
N GLU A 42 5.76 15.73 -5.28
CA GLU A 42 5.40 14.97 -4.06
C GLU A 42 6.45 13.94 -3.66
N GLY A 43 7.38 13.60 -4.54
CA GLY A 43 8.39 12.57 -4.31
C GLY A 43 7.87 11.14 -4.55
N THR A 44 6.80 10.99 -5.33
CA THR A 44 6.20 9.68 -5.65
C THR A 44 7.19 8.72 -6.32
N PRO A 45 8.04 9.12 -7.30
CA PRO A 45 9.03 8.22 -7.89
C PRO A 45 10.00 7.65 -6.87
N GLN A 46 10.49 8.48 -5.92
CA GLN A 46 11.43 8.07 -4.88
C GLN A 46 10.76 7.11 -3.88
N MET A 47 9.52 7.38 -3.52
CA MET A 47 8.74 6.51 -2.63
C MET A 47 8.50 5.15 -3.28
N MET A 48 8.14 5.10 -4.55
CA MET A 48 7.89 3.86 -5.28
C MET A 48 9.17 3.04 -5.46
N GLU A 49 10.30 3.68 -5.77
CA GLU A 49 11.60 3.01 -5.85
C GLU A 49 12.02 2.40 -4.48
N GLN A 50 11.77 3.12 -3.38
CA GLN A 50 12.01 2.60 -2.04
C GLN A 50 11.11 1.40 -1.73
N THR A 51 9.83 1.49 -2.09
CA THR A 51 8.86 0.39 -1.94
C THR A 51 9.30 -0.83 -2.73
N LEU A 52 9.75 -0.66 -3.99
CA LEU A 52 10.25 -1.73 -4.82
C LEU A 52 11.45 -2.45 -4.16
N LYS A 53 12.44 -1.69 -3.69
CA LYS A 53 13.62 -2.25 -2.99
C LYS A 53 13.23 -3.02 -1.74
N THR A 54 12.37 -2.43 -0.90
CA THR A 54 11.92 -3.06 0.33
C THR A 54 11.12 -4.33 0.05
N SER A 55 10.26 -4.32 -0.96
CA SER A 55 9.48 -5.49 -1.37
C SER A 55 10.38 -6.61 -1.91
N LEU A 56 11.37 -6.27 -2.74
CA LEU A 56 12.34 -7.23 -3.24
C LEU A 56 13.09 -7.92 -2.09
N GLU A 57 13.65 -7.13 -1.17
CA GLU A 57 14.41 -7.65 -0.03
C GLU A 57 13.53 -8.51 0.89
N ALA A 58 12.31 -8.06 1.19
CA ALA A 58 11.38 -8.81 2.03
C ALA A 58 11.02 -10.16 1.42
N GLN A 59 10.75 -10.22 0.11
CA GLN A 59 10.42 -11.45 -0.58
C GLN A 59 11.62 -12.42 -0.66
N LEU A 60 12.82 -11.92 -0.97
CA LEU A 60 14.02 -12.74 -0.98
C LEU A 60 14.38 -13.30 0.40
N LYS A 61 14.05 -12.57 1.46
CA LYS A 61 14.20 -13.04 2.84
C LYS A 61 13.18 -14.09 3.21
N ALA A 62 11.93 -13.93 2.77
CA ALA A 62 10.83 -14.86 3.05
C ALA A 62 10.94 -16.16 2.22
N ALA A 63 11.52 -16.09 1.02
CA ALA A 63 11.66 -17.21 0.10
C ALA A 63 13.10 -17.22 -0.47
N PRO A 64 14.08 -17.77 0.26
CA PRO A 64 15.49 -17.79 -0.13
C PRO A 64 15.75 -18.50 -1.47
N GLU A 65 14.90 -19.42 -1.88
CA GLU A 65 14.95 -20.08 -3.19
C GLU A 65 14.81 -19.10 -4.36
N LEU A 66 14.22 -17.93 -4.14
CA LEU A 66 14.10 -16.88 -5.16
C LEU A 66 15.42 -16.16 -5.43
N LEU A 67 16.44 -16.34 -4.58
CA LEU A 67 17.75 -15.71 -4.80
C LEU A 67 18.37 -16.07 -6.16
N ALA A 68 18.21 -17.31 -6.59
CA ALA A 68 18.65 -17.75 -7.92
C ALA A 68 17.93 -17.04 -9.08
N TYR A 69 16.76 -16.49 -8.83
CA TYR A 69 15.89 -15.80 -9.80
C TYR A 69 15.74 -14.30 -9.51
N ARG A 70 16.60 -13.75 -8.65
CA ARG A 70 16.54 -12.35 -8.21
C ARG A 70 16.32 -11.36 -9.34
N GLN A 71 17.06 -11.51 -10.44
CA GLN A 71 16.98 -10.60 -11.58
C GLN A 71 15.60 -10.65 -12.26
N ALA A 72 15.06 -11.85 -12.46
CA ALA A 72 13.73 -12.02 -13.05
C ALA A 72 12.65 -11.44 -12.13
N PHE A 73 12.79 -11.63 -10.82
CA PHE A 73 11.86 -11.11 -9.85
C PHE A 73 11.94 -9.57 -9.73
N GLU A 74 13.14 -9.00 -9.76
CA GLU A 74 13.30 -7.54 -9.81
C GLU A 74 12.68 -6.94 -11.07
N MET A 75 12.85 -7.57 -12.22
CA MET A 75 12.24 -7.14 -13.48
C MET A 75 10.70 -7.20 -13.41
N TYR A 76 10.14 -8.25 -12.80
CA TYR A 76 8.71 -8.35 -12.54
C TYR A 76 8.22 -7.18 -11.68
N LEU A 77 8.89 -6.88 -10.56
CA LEU A 77 8.52 -5.77 -9.68
C LEU A 77 8.65 -4.41 -10.40
N ARG A 78 9.71 -4.20 -11.21
CA ARG A 78 9.87 -2.96 -11.98
C ARG A 78 8.75 -2.76 -12.99
N ASN A 79 8.30 -3.82 -13.65
CA ASN A 79 7.22 -3.75 -14.63
C ASN A 79 5.83 -3.63 -13.99
N THR A 80 5.70 -3.81 -12.68
CA THR A 80 4.41 -3.78 -11.98
C THR A 80 4.27 -2.61 -11.02
N ILE A 81 5.29 -2.33 -10.20
CA ILE A 81 5.20 -1.35 -9.10
C ILE A 81 6.15 -0.16 -9.24
N SER A 82 6.90 -0.02 -10.34
CA SER A 82 7.70 1.18 -10.55
C SER A 82 6.82 2.38 -10.93
N PHE A 83 7.35 3.58 -10.72
CA PHE A 83 6.69 4.81 -11.15
C PHE A 83 6.39 4.80 -12.65
N GLU A 84 7.36 4.40 -13.47
CA GLU A 84 7.19 4.32 -14.93
C GLU A 84 6.05 3.36 -15.35
N ALA A 85 5.89 2.26 -14.63
CA ALA A 85 4.82 1.30 -14.92
C ALA A 85 3.43 1.81 -14.53
N GLN A 86 3.33 2.72 -13.55
CA GLN A 86 2.05 3.16 -12.99
C GLN A 86 1.72 4.64 -13.23
N LYS A 87 2.64 5.46 -13.73
CA LYS A 87 2.48 6.91 -13.82
C LYS A 87 1.24 7.36 -14.58
N GLU A 88 0.87 6.66 -15.65
CA GLU A 88 -0.30 7.00 -16.46
C GLU A 88 -1.60 6.84 -15.65
N GLU A 89 -1.71 5.73 -14.92
CA GLU A 89 -2.87 5.44 -14.10
C GLU A 89 -2.94 6.36 -12.89
N LEU A 90 -1.80 6.61 -12.24
CA LEU A 90 -1.72 7.57 -11.15
C LEU A 90 -2.12 8.97 -11.61
N ALA A 91 -1.62 9.42 -12.77
CA ALA A 91 -2.00 10.72 -13.33
C ALA A 91 -3.50 10.81 -13.61
N ARG A 92 -4.12 9.75 -14.12
CA ARG A 92 -5.56 9.69 -14.33
C ARG A 92 -6.32 9.86 -13.00
N ILE A 93 -5.91 9.15 -11.96
CA ILE A 93 -6.51 9.25 -10.62
C ILE A 93 -6.39 10.69 -10.08
N TYR A 94 -5.23 11.32 -10.22
CA TYR A 94 -5.04 12.70 -9.77
C TYR A 94 -5.94 13.69 -10.52
N LEU A 95 -6.14 13.50 -11.83
CA LEU A 95 -7.02 14.33 -12.64
C LEU A 95 -8.52 14.08 -12.40
N GLU A 96 -8.88 12.97 -11.80
CA GLU A 96 -10.25 12.72 -11.32
C GLU A 96 -10.52 13.44 -9.99
N VAL A 97 -9.49 13.61 -9.16
CA VAL A 97 -9.59 14.23 -7.83
C VAL A 97 -9.40 15.74 -7.88
N TYR A 98 -8.46 16.22 -8.69
CA TYR A 98 -8.03 17.61 -8.71
C TYR A 98 -8.26 18.28 -10.07
N ALA A 99 -8.77 19.50 -10.05
CA ALA A 99 -8.80 20.35 -11.24
C ALA A 99 -7.36 20.79 -11.61
N PRO A 100 -7.08 21.11 -12.89
CA PRO A 100 -5.75 21.53 -13.33
C PRO A 100 -5.17 22.73 -12.55
N ASP A 101 -6.01 23.66 -12.13
CA ASP A 101 -5.56 24.83 -11.35
C ASP A 101 -5.16 24.43 -9.92
N GLU A 102 -5.89 23.50 -9.30
CA GLU A 102 -5.54 22.95 -7.99
C GLU A 102 -4.21 22.17 -8.05
N ILE A 103 -3.98 21.42 -9.13
CA ILE A 103 -2.68 20.76 -9.37
C ILE A 103 -1.56 21.78 -9.43
N ARG A 104 -1.74 22.91 -10.13
CA ARG A 104 -0.73 24.00 -10.18
C ARG A 104 -0.46 24.59 -8.80
N GLU A 105 -1.48 24.72 -7.95
CA GLU A 105 -1.32 25.19 -6.57
C GLU A 105 -0.55 24.19 -5.72
N LEU A 106 -0.86 22.90 -5.83
CA LEU A 106 -0.12 21.84 -5.15
C LEU A 106 1.35 21.80 -5.58
N ILE A 107 1.64 21.92 -6.87
CA ILE A 107 3.02 22.01 -7.37
C ILE A 107 3.73 23.20 -6.73
N ARG A 108 3.12 24.41 -6.71
CA ARG A 108 3.68 25.58 -6.05
C ARG A 108 3.95 25.34 -4.57
N PHE A 109 3.03 24.68 -3.87
CA PHE A 109 3.23 24.30 -2.47
C PHE A 109 4.46 23.40 -2.31
N TYR A 110 4.60 22.36 -3.10
CA TYR A 110 5.74 21.44 -3.01
C TYR A 110 7.09 22.09 -3.42
N GLN A 111 7.06 23.18 -4.15
CA GLN A 111 8.23 24.01 -4.44
C GLN A 111 8.68 24.88 -3.26
N THR A 112 7.86 25.07 -2.23
CA THR A 112 8.24 25.79 -1.01
C THR A 112 9.20 24.95 -0.13
N PRO A 113 9.96 25.58 0.79
CA PRO A 113 10.81 24.84 1.73
C PRO A 113 10.03 23.84 2.57
N ILE A 114 8.83 24.18 3.02
CA ILE A 114 7.99 23.28 3.83
C ILE A 114 7.38 22.15 2.98
N GLY A 115 6.96 22.44 1.75
CA GLY A 115 6.47 21.45 0.82
C GLY A 115 7.52 20.39 0.49
N ARG A 116 8.74 20.81 0.16
CA ARG A 116 9.89 19.91 -0.05
C ARG A 116 10.18 19.06 1.19
N LYS A 117 10.14 19.68 2.38
CA LYS A 117 10.33 18.96 3.64
C LYS A 117 9.22 17.91 3.86
N LYS A 118 7.96 18.25 3.55
CA LYS A 118 6.83 17.32 3.61
C LYS A 118 7.03 16.13 2.67
N ALA A 119 7.38 16.38 1.40
CA ALA A 119 7.65 15.32 0.42
C ALA A 119 8.76 14.38 0.90
N ALA A 120 9.92 14.94 1.28
CA ALA A 120 11.06 14.16 1.76
C ALA A 120 10.80 13.38 3.07
N ALA A 121 9.91 13.86 3.93
CA ALA A 121 9.58 13.23 5.21
C ALA A 121 8.50 12.15 5.09
N GLY A 122 7.72 12.10 4.01
CA GLY A 122 6.54 11.27 3.87
C GLY A 122 6.79 9.79 4.15
N SER A 123 7.74 9.20 3.46
CA SER A 123 8.12 7.78 3.63
C SER A 123 8.60 7.48 5.05
N ARG A 124 9.45 8.34 5.63
CA ARG A 124 9.94 8.16 7.00
C ARG A 124 8.82 8.22 8.04
N ILE A 125 7.88 9.14 7.88
CA ILE A 125 6.73 9.26 8.78
C ILE A 125 5.83 8.03 8.66
N ALA A 126 5.55 7.57 7.44
CA ALA A 126 4.75 6.36 7.20
C ALA A 126 5.40 5.11 7.84
N THR A 127 6.72 4.94 7.67
CA THR A 127 7.47 3.84 8.30
C THR A 127 7.41 3.92 9.82
N ALA A 128 7.62 5.10 10.40
CA ALA A 128 7.53 5.29 11.85
C ALA A 128 6.11 5.00 12.38
N ALA A 129 5.07 5.42 11.66
CA ALA A 129 3.68 5.12 12.03
C ALA A 129 3.41 3.60 12.00
N ALA A 130 3.90 2.88 10.98
CA ALA A 130 3.79 1.42 10.92
C ALA A 130 4.49 0.73 12.10
N GLN A 131 5.68 1.21 12.49
CA GLN A 131 6.40 0.69 13.67
C GLN A 131 5.62 0.93 14.97
N VAL A 132 5.01 2.10 15.13
CA VAL A 132 4.13 2.39 16.29
C VAL A 132 2.95 1.41 16.32
N THR A 133 2.31 1.17 15.18
CA THR A 133 1.21 0.21 15.07
C THR A 133 1.67 -1.20 15.46
N GLN A 134 2.78 -1.66 14.91
CA GLN A 134 3.34 -2.98 15.22
C GLN A 134 3.66 -3.13 16.71
N LYS A 135 4.27 -2.11 17.32
CA LYS A 135 4.55 -2.09 18.76
C LYS A 135 3.26 -2.20 19.57
N LYS A 136 2.22 -1.43 19.22
CA LYS A 136 0.92 -1.49 19.89
C LYS A 136 0.25 -2.86 19.78
N MET A 137 0.31 -3.49 18.61
CA MET A 137 -0.21 -4.85 18.42
C MET A 137 0.53 -5.85 19.33
N GLN A 138 1.85 -5.75 19.43
CA GLN A 138 2.63 -6.63 20.31
C GLN A 138 2.31 -6.41 21.80
N GLU A 139 2.16 -5.15 22.23
CA GLU A 139 1.77 -4.80 23.61
C GLU A 139 0.39 -5.37 23.97
N TYR A 140 -0.56 -5.38 23.03
CA TYR A 140 -1.93 -5.83 23.25
C TYR A 140 -2.14 -7.33 23.04
N LEU A 141 -1.19 -8.03 22.42
CA LEU A 141 -1.31 -9.46 22.12
C LEU A 141 -1.63 -10.34 23.33
N PRO A 142 -1.01 -10.14 24.53
CA PRO A 142 -1.35 -10.93 25.70
C PRO A 142 -2.79 -10.71 26.18
N VAL A 143 -3.29 -9.49 26.12
CA VAL A 143 -4.68 -9.16 26.47
C VAL A 143 -5.65 -9.85 25.52
N PHE A 144 -5.37 -9.80 24.23
CA PHE A 144 -6.16 -10.48 23.21
C PHE A 144 -6.18 -12.00 23.41
N GLN A 145 -5.04 -12.62 23.75
CA GLN A 145 -4.96 -14.04 24.04
C GLN A 145 -5.82 -14.42 25.26
N GLN A 146 -5.78 -13.66 26.34
CA GLN A 146 -6.64 -13.87 27.50
C GLN A 146 -8.14 -13.78 27.16
N GLN A 147 -8.53 -12.80 26.34
CA GLN A 147 -9.91 -12.66 25.88
C GLN A 147 -10.36 -13.86 25.05
N LEU A 148 -9.50 -14.35 24.14
CA LEU A 148 -9.79 -15.54 23.34
C LEU A 148 -9.98 -16.80 24.22
N GLU A 149 -9.10 -16.99 25.20
CA GLU A 149 -9.20 -18.12 26.14
C GLU A 149 -10.51 -18.06 26.94
N GLN A 150 -10.88 -16.87 27.38
CA GLN A 150 -12.14 -16.67 28.13
C GLN A 150 -13.36 -16.97 27.23
N MET A 151 -13.40 -16.44 26.02
CA MET A 151 -14.49 -16.72 25.06
C MET A 151 -14.61 -18.21 24.73
N GLN A 152 -13.48 -18.90 24.51
CA GLN A 152 -13.47 -20.33 24.24
C GLN A 152 -13.93 -21.17 25.45
N LYS A 153 -13.68 -20.70 26.67
CA LYS A 153 -14.19 -21.33 27.88
C LYS A 153 -15.70 -21.18 27.99
N GLU A 154 -16.21 -19.96 27.80
CA GLU A 154 -17.65 -19.69 27.82
C GLU A 154 -18.41 -20.49 26.77
N GLU A 155 -17.87 -20.62 25.56
CA GLU A 155 -18.45 -21.44 24.50
C GLU A 155 -18.50 -22.92 24.87
N ARG A 156 -17.42 -23.46 25.43
CA ARG A 156 -17.41 -24.88 25.92
C ARG A 156 -18.40 -25.09 27.05
N ASP A 157 -18.51 -24.15 27.96
CA ASP A 157 -19.45 -24.23 29.12
C ASP A 157 -20.89 -24.20 28.61
N MET A 158 -21.24 -23.38 27.64
CA MET A 158 -22.58 -23.38 27.01
C MET A 158 -22.91 -24.69 26.32
N HIS A 159 -22.00 -25.25 25.53
CA HIS A 159 -22.25 -26.55 24.87
C HIS A 159 -22.35 -27.72 25.83
N SER A 160 -21.71 -27.66 27.00
CA SER A 160 -21.82 -28.68 28.04
C SER A 160 -23.21 -28.72 28.70
N TRP A 161 -23.93 -27.60 28.74
CA TRP A 161 -25.29 -27.51 29.28
C TRP A 161 -26.36 -28.06 28.32
N GLU A 162 -26.18 -27.93 27.02
CA GLU A 162 -27.10 -28.44 26.01
C GLU A 162 -27.14 -29.98 25.97
N GLY A 163 -26.07 -30.67 26.41
CA GLY A 163 -25.98 -32.13 26.50
C GLY A 163 -26.67 -32.76 27.71
N PHE A 164 -27.12 -31.99 28.71
CA PHE A 164 -27.77 -32.49 29.93
C PHE A 164 -29.30 -32.39 29.91
N GLY A 165 -29.90 -31.89 28.83
CA GLY A 165 -31.35 -31.64 28.71
C GLY A 165 -32.09 -32.54 27.73
N ALA A 166 -31.56 -33.73 27.37
CA ALA A 166 -32.21 -34.68 26.46
C ALA A 166 -32.47 -36.03 27.16
#